data_c9a1c1ea2d899cc498b3853170d30449
#
_entry.id   c9a1c1ea2d899cc498b3853170d30449
#
_cell.length_a   1.000
_cell.length_b   1.000
_cell.length_c   1.000
_cell.angle_alpha   90.00
_cell.angle_beta   90.00
_cell.angle_gamma   90.00
#
_symmetry.space_group_name_H-M   'P 1'
#
loop_
_entity.id
_entity.type
_entity.pdbx_description
1 polymer ?
#
loop_
_entity_poly.entity_id
_entity_poly.type
_entity_poly.pdbx_seq_one_letter_code
_entity_poly.pdbx_strand_id
1 'polypeptide(L)'
;MPASPSRPAIARIWRGRTTRARADEYEAYYNEAGIKPLIEKAMGVQSLREDRADETEFMTISYWESIEAMSRFTGGDPTKIHHLERDKEFLIELPAAVQILKLRHSHGNTGSK
;
A
#
# COMPACT_ATOMS: atom_id res chain seq x y z
N MET A 1 28.78 15.53 10.71
CA MET A 1 28.01 14.63 11.51
C MET A 1 27.16 13.75 10.61
N PRO A 2 27.10 12.50 10.90
CA PRO A 2 26.26 11.65 10.08
C PRO A 2 24.81 12.07 10.23
N ALA A 3 24.11 12.05 9.14
CA ALA A 3 22.71 12.33 9.17
C ALA A 3 22.01 11.24 9.96
N SER A 4 21.01 11.62 10.72
CA SER A 4 20.16 10.62 11.35
C SER A 4 19.52 9.76 10.27
N PRO A 5 19.33 8.48 10.52
CA PRO A 5 18.57 7.69 9.55
C PRO A 5 17.23 8.33 9.29
N SER A 6 16.84 8.34 8.04
CA SER A 6 15.54 8.85 7.68
C SER A 6 14.47 8.04 8.39
N ARG A 7 13.44 8.72 8.82
CA ARG A 7 12.32 8.08 9.51
C ARG A 7 11.06 8.27 8.70
N PRO A 8 10.19 7.28 8.70
CA PRO A 8 8.91 7.47 8.02
C PRO A 8 8.10 8.56 8.72
N ALA A 9 7.56 9.44 7.94
CA ALA A 9 6.73 10.53 8.43
C ALA A 9 5.33 10.47 7.86
N ILE A 10 5.15 9.70 6.79
CA ILE A 10 3.89 9.65 6.04
C ILE A 10 3.49 8.19 5.87
N ALA A 11 2.22 7.89 6.10
CA ALA A 11 1.64 6.59 5.79
C ALA A 11 0.65 6.76 4.65
N ARG A 12 0.77 5.90 3.64
CA ARG A 12 -0.12 5.88 2.50
C ARG A 12 -0.90 4.58 2.57
N ILE A 13 -2.22 4.67 2.58
CA ILE A 13 -3.08 3.50 2.77
C ILE A 13 -3.94 3.28 1.53
N TRP A 14 -3.79 2.10 0.95
CA TRP A 14 -4.60 1.64 -0.17
C TRP A 14 -5.55 0.54 0.30
N ARG A 15 -6.78 0.55 -0.18
CA ARG A 15 -7.75 -0.49 0.14
C ARG A 15 -8.42 -0.97 -1.13
N GLY A 16 -8.66 -2.29 -1.20
CA GLY A 16 -9.38 -2.87 -2.31
C GLY A 16 -10.10 -4.13 -1.85
N ARG A 17 -11.19 -4.48 -2.53
CA ARG A 17 -11.99 -5.65 -2.17
C ARG A 17 -12.17 -6.56 -3.35
N THR A 18 -12.08 -7.86 -3.07
CA THR A 18 -12.37 -8.91 -4.07
C THR A 18 -13.51 -9.76 -3.55
N THR A 19 -14.07 -10.61 -4.41
CA THR A 19 -14.90 -11.69 -3.89
C THR A 19 -14.03 -12.62 -3.07
N ARG A 20 -14.64 -13.28 -2.10
CA ARG A 20 -13.89 -14.21 -1.26
C ARG A 20 -13.27 -15.32 -2.09
N ALA A 21 -13.99 -15.78 -3.12
CA ALA A 21 -13.52 -16.88 -3.96
C ALA A 21 -12.25 -16.55 -4.74
N ARG A 22 -12.02 -15.29 -5.07
CA ARG A 22 -10.87 -14.89 -5.87
C ARG A 22 -9.76 -14.24 -5.05
N ALA A 23 -9.91 -14.21 -3.73
CA ALA A 23 -8.97 -13.48 -2.87
C ALA A 23 -7.56 -14.02 -2.96
N ASP A 24 -7.40 -15.35 -2.92
CA ASP A 24 -6.06 -15.93 -2.95
C ASP A 24 -5.36 -15.67 -4.29
N GLU A 25 -6.11 -15.75 -5.36
CA GLU A 25 -5.57 -15.50 -6.69
C GLU A 25 -5.13 -14.05 -6.82
N TYR A 26 -5.96 -13.13 -6.33
CA TYR A 26 -5.61 -11.73 -6.38
C TYR A 26 -4.39 -11.41 -5.51
N GLU A 27 -4.32 -12.03 -4.33
CA GLU A 27 -3.19 -11.78 -3.45
C GLU A 27 -1.87 -12.17 -4.10
N ALA A 28 -1.84 -13.32 -4.80
CA ALA A 28 -0.63 -13.74 -5.49
C ALA A 28 -0.25 -12.74 -6.59
N TYR A 29 -1.23 -12.30 -7.36
CA TYR A 29 -0.98 -11.32 -8.41
C TYR A 29 -0.52 -9.98 -7.81
N TYR A 30 -1.20 -9.52 -6.77
CA TYR A 30 -0.90 -8.24 -6.17
C TYR A 30 0.49 -8.21 -5.54
N ASN A 31 0.91 -9.32 -4.93
CA ASN A 31 2.25 -9.39 -4.35
C ASN A 31 3.32 -9.22 -5.43
N GLU A 32 3.13 -9.82 -6.59
CA GLU A 32 4.12 -9.72 -7.67
C GLU A 32 4.08 -8.37 -8.34
N ALA A 33 2.89 -7.90 -8.68
CA ALA A 33 2.76 -6.70 -9.52
C ALA A 33 2.76 -5.40 -8.72
N GLY A 34 2.29 -5.44 -7.47
CA GLY A 34 2.13 -4.22 -6.68
C GLY A 34 3.08 -4.13 -5.49
N ILE A 35 3.14 -5.17 -4.67
CA ILE A 35 3.90 -5.10 -3.42
C ILE A 35 5.41 -5.08 -3.66
N LYS A 36 5.92 -5.94 -4.53
CA LYS A 36 7.36 -5.99 -4.77
C LYS A 36 7.94 -4.66 -5.26
N PRO A 37 7.34 -4.00 -6.26
CA PRO A 37 7.86 -2.69 -6.66
C PRO A 37 7.77 -1.66 -5.54
N LEU A 38 6.74 -1.75 -4.71
CA LEU A 38 6.56 -0.81 -3.62
C LEU A 38 7.64 -0.99 -2.56
N ILE A 39 8.02 -2.24 -2.28
CA ILE A 39 9.07 -2.53 -1.31
C ILE A 39 10.38 -1.85 -1.71
N GLU A 40 10.66 -1.78 -2.99
CA GLU A 40 11.89 -1.16 -3.47
C GLU A 40 11.93 0.34 -3.28
N LYS A 41 10.78 1.00 -3.15
CA LYS A 41 10.71 2.45 -3.12
C LYS A 41 10.33 3.01 -1.76
N ALA A 42 9.44 2.33 -1.05
CA ALA A 42 8.95 2.83 0.24
C ALA A 42 9.91 2.45 1.35
N MET A 43 9.80 3.14 2.47
CA MET A 43 10.62 2.85 3.64
C MET A 43 10.13 1.62 4.39
N GLY A 44 8.85 1.29 4.22
CA GLY A 44 8.27 0.10 4.81
C GLY A 44 6.95 -0.18 4.14
N VAL A 45 6.53 -1.44 4.17
CA VAL A 45 5.28 -1.86 3.55
C VAL A 45 4.65 -2.92 4.43
N GLN A 46 3.35 -2.79 4.65
CA GLN A 46 2.56 -3.81 5.32
C GLN A 46 1.37 -4.13 4.46
N SER A 47 1.07 -5.41 4.35
CA SER A 47 -0.09 -5.87 3.59
C SER A 47 -0.99 -6.64 4.55
N LEU A 48 -2.23 -6.24 4.61
CA LEU A 48 -3.19 -6.84 5.53
C LEU A 48 -4.40 -7.34 4.74
N ARG A 49 -5.10 -8.29 5.33
CA ARG A 49 -6.21 -8.93 4.65
C ARG A 49 -7.29 -9.30 5.66
N GLU A 50 -8.54 -9.03 5.34
CA GLU A 50 -9.66 -9.46 6.16
C GLU A 50 -10.61 -10.27 5.28
N ASP A 51 -10.80 -11.53 5.63
CA ASP A 51 -11.73 -12.40 4.93
C ASP A 51 -13.10 -12.33 5.58
N ARG A 52 -14.11 -12.07 4.77
CA ARG A 52 -15.51 -12.09 5.21
C ARG A 52 -16.22 -13.20 4.46
N ALA A 53 -17.53 -13.34 4.72
CA ALA A 53 -18.27 -14.44 4.10
C ALA A 53 -18.22 -14.39 2.58
N ASP A 54 -18.48 -13.22 2.00
CA ASP A 54 -18.62 -13.09 0.56
C ASP A 54 -17.50 -12.32 -0.11
N GLU A 55 -16.70 -11.61 0.66
CA GLU A 55 -15.64 -10.80 0.06
C GLU A 55 -14.44 -10.71 0.99
N THR A 56 -13.33 -10.30 0.42
CA THR A 56 -12.08 -10.08 1.16
C THR A 56 -11.64 -8.65 0.93
N GLU A 57 -11.25 -7.98 2.00
CA GLU A 57 -10.67 -6.66 1.90
C GLU A 57 -9.17 -6.74 2.08
N PHE A 58 -8.45 -6.09 1.17
CA PHE A 58 -7.00 -5.96 1.26
C PHE A 58 -6.67 -4.53 1.62
N MET A 59 -5.65 -4.37 2.47
CA MET A 59 -5.14 -3.06 2.83
C MET A 59 -3.64 -3.09 2.71
N THR A 60 -3.07 -2.08 2.05
CA THR A 60 -1.62 -1.95 1.95
C THR A 60 -1.23 -0.61 2.53
N ILE A 61 -0.33 -0.65 3.51
CA ILE A 61 0.21 0.55 4.13
C ILE A 61 1.66 0.67 3.70
N SER A 62 2.01 1.82 3.12
CA SER A 62 3.40 2.10 2.78
C SER A 62 3.83 3.35 3.51
N TYR A 63 5.11 3.37 3.91
CA TYR A 63 5.65 4.43 4.74
C TYR A 63 6.70 5.19 3.96
N TRP A 64 6.70 6.52 4.10
CA TRP A 64 7.52 7.40 3.28
C TRP A 64 8.12 8.50 4.13
N GLU A 65 9.28 8.96 3.71
CA GLU A 65 9.97 10.03 4.41
C GLU A 65 9.22 11.36 4.30
N SER A 66 8.59 11.58 3.14
CA SER A 66 7.92 12.86 2.87
C SER A 66 6.91 12.67 1.75
N ILE A 67 6.05 13.66 1.59
CA ILE A 67 5.11 13.70 0.48
C ILE A 67 5.87 13.73 -0.85
N GLU A 68 6.98 14.48 -0.89
CA GLU A 68 7.78 14.57 -2.12
C GLU A 68 8.34 13.23 -2.52
N ALA A 69 8.86 12.46 -1.56
CA ALA A 69 9.40 11.13 -1.85
C ALA A 69 8.31 10.23 -2.39
N MET A 70 7.13 10.29 -1.79
CA MET A 70 6.00 9.51 -2.25
C MET A 70 5.54 9.94 -3.64
N SER A 71 5.53 11.25 -3.89
CA SER A 71 5.10 11.79 -5.19
C SER A 71 6.00 11.32 -6.33
N ARG A 72 7.28 11.16 -6.05
CA ARG A 72 8.19 10.63 -7.06
C ARG A 72 7.80 9.22 -7.48
N PHE A 73 7.29 8.43 -6.53
CA PHE A 73 6.82 7.08 -6.83
C PHE A 73 5.49 7.11 -7.59
N THR A 74 4.57 7.99 -7.19
CA THR A 74 3.24 8.02 -7.79
C THR A 74 3.20 8.81 -9.09
N GLY A 75 4.24 9.58 -9.38
CA GLY A 75 4.29 10.34 -10.62
C GLY A 75 3.61 11.69 -10.56
N GLY A 76 3.49 12.28 -9.37
CA GLY A 76 2.94 13.62 -9.22
C GLY A 76 1.95 13.72 -8.09
N ASP A 77 0.66 13.48 -8.38
CA ASP A 77 -0.38 13.55 -7.36
C ASP A 77 -0.24 12.37 -6.40
N PRO A 78 0.10 12.62 -5.12
CA PRO A 78 0.33 11.51 -4.20
C PRO A 78 -0.93 10.72 -3.84
N THR A 79 -2.10 11.29 -4.05
CA THR A 79 -3.35 10.58 -3.75
C THR A 79 -3.80 9.71 -4.92
N LYS A 80 -3.19 9.89 -6.08
CA LYS A 80 -3.61 9.17 -7.27
C LYS A 80 -3.23 7.69 -7.17
N ILE A 81 -4.13 6.84 -7.61
CA ILE A 81 -3.89 5.42 -7.68
C ILE A 81 -3.53 5.04 -9.11
N HIS A 82 -2.41 4.33 -9.25
CA HIS A 82 -2.08 3.69 -10.50
C HIS A 82 -2.54 2.25 -10.40
N HIS A 83 -3.73 1.99 -10.95
CA HIS A 83 -4.28 0.64 -10.87
C HIS A 83 -3.40 -0.33 -11.63
N LEU A 84 -3.24 -1.53 -11.09
CA LEU A 84 -2.53 -2.58 -11.78
C LEU A 84 -3.39 -3.05 -12.95
N GLU A 85 -2.73 -3.61 -13.94
CA GLU A 85 -3.39 -3.95 -15.19
C GLU A 85 -4.61 -4.84 -15.00
N ARG A 86 -4.52 -5.79 -14.07
CA ARG A 86 -5.60 -6.75 -13.85
C ARG A 86 -6.49 -6.41 -12.66
N ASP A 87 -6.31 -5.24 -12.05
CA ASP A 87 -7.14 -4.88 -10.90
C ASP A 87 -8.63 -4.93 -11.23
N LYS A 88 -9.01 -4.46 -12.43
CA LYS A 88 -10.42 -4.43 -12.81
C LYS A 88 -11.03 -5.82 -12.97
N GLU A 89 -10.19 -6.85 -13.11
CA GLU A 89 -10.71 -8.23 -13.20
C GLU A 89 -11.09 -8.78 -11.83
N PHE A 90 -10.42 -8.31 -10.80
CA PHE A 90 -10.54 -8.89 -9.46
C PHE A 90 -11.32 -8.00 -8.51
N LEU A 91 -11.10 -6.70 -8.56
CA LEU A 91 -11.66 -5.81 -7.56
C LEU A 91 -13.14 -5.57 -7.83
N ILE A 92 -13.92 -5.65 -6.76
CA ILE A 92 -15.36 -5.40 -6.84
C ILE A 92 -15.60 -3.99 -7.33
N GLU A 93 -14.73 -3.07 -6.89
CA GLU A 93 -14.81 -1.67 -7.24
C GLU A 93 -13.40 -1.11 -7.24
N LEU A 94 -13.06 -0.32 -8.25
CA LEU A 94 -11.74 0.31 -8.27
C LEU A 94 -11.74 1.48 -7.30
N PRO A 95 -10.81 1.49 -6.32
CA PRO A 95 -10.75 2.61 -5.40
C PRO A 95 -10.37 3.90 -6.12
N ALA A 96 -10.96 5.00 -5.69
CA ALA A 96 -10.76 6.29 -6.35
C ALA A 96 -9.45 6.96 -5.94
N ALA A 97 -9.04 6.76 -4.69
CA ALA A 97 -7.85 7.43 -4.16
C ALA A 97 -7.31 6.67 -2.97
N VAL A 98 -6.08 6.98 -2.61
CA VAL A 98 -5.50 6.46 -1.38
C VAL A 98 -5.66 7.48 -0.27
N GLN A 99 -5.49 7.02 0.96
CA GLN A 99 -5.51 7.88 2.14
C GLN A 99 -4.07 8.17 2.53
N ILE A 100 -3.80 9.43 2.85
CA ILE A 100 -2.46 9.84 3.25
C ILE A 100 -2.55 10.45 4.64
N LEU A 101 -1.77 9.90 5.56
CA LEU A 101 -1.81 10.28 6.96
C LEU A 101 -0.40 10.61 7.45
N LYS A 102 -0.33 11.52 8.40
CA LYS A 102 0.94 11.79 9.07
C LYS A 102 1.19 10.71 10.11
N LEU A 103 2.39 10.14 10.08
CA LEU A 103 2.79 9.18 11.08
C LEU A 103 3.29 9.96 12.29
N ARG A 104 2.51 9.99 13.35
CA ARG A 104 2.77 10.82 14.51
C ARG A 104 3.49 10.09 15.63
N HIS A 105 3.34 8.77 15.69
CA HIS A 105 3.92 8.00 16.78
C HIS A 105 4.04 6.55 16.33
N SER A 106 5.18 5.94 16.67
CA SER A 106 5.41 4.55 16.29
C SER A 106 6.22 3.89 17.39
N HIS A 107 5.89 2.64 17.70
CA HIS A 107 6.55 1.88 18.74
C HIS A 107 6.50 0.40 18.37
N GLY A 108 7.59 -0.30 18.63
CA GLY A 108 7.65 -1.72 18.42
C GLY A 108 7.95 -2.09 16.98
N ASN A 109 7.79 -3.36 16.68
CA ASN A 109 8.00 -3.86 15.31
C ASN A 109 6.77 -3.55 14.48
N THR A 110 6.89 -2.62 13.55
CA THR A 110 5.77 -2.20 12.73
C THR A 110 5.99 -2.56 11.27
N GLY A 111 6.40 -3.79 11.03
CA GLY A 111 6.46 -4.30 9.68
C GLY A 111 7.77 -4.15 8.96
N SER A 112 8.73 -3.47 9.52
CA SER A 112 10.04 -3.40 8.89
C SER A 112 10.93 -4.48 9.50
N LYS A 113 11.83 -4.93 8.72
CA LYS A 113 12.74 -5.99 9.15
C LYS A 113 14.12 -5.46 9.21
#